data_638e56112218c12461bd86fca305d1b1
#
_entry.id   638e56112218c12461bd86fca305d1b1
#
_cell.length_a   1.000
_cell.length_b   1.000
_cell.length_c   1.000
_cell.angle_alpha   90.00
_cell.angle_beta   90.00
_cell.angle_gamma   90.00
#
_symmetry.space_group_name_H-M   'P 1'
#
loop_
_entity.id
_entity.type
_entity.pdbx_description
1 polymer ?
#
loop_
_entity_poly.entity_id
_entity_poly.type
_entity_poly.pdbx_seq_one_letter_code
_entity_poly.pdbx_strand_id
1 'polypeptide(L)'
;IDIGVKEGKVAVLAPEDMMPSAKEIINAKGHFILPGIVDSEAHPGCYVPFEYDMLTESKAAACAGITTWGIQAPTTRLGTKPFKEVVGKSDVVSFNQTFPSGRDVINDVSHVDAYLTYMLETDEQANEIPQYAEEHGVTSYKLYLQTRSMKGMADDDDTNWPSRRAGLGTGIDDGTVFLVMEQVAHLGYPGIVHIHPENWEIARIFEARLRASGRTDFGAWTDRSPDFLEAQHIRAYSYLANQTPGHV
;
A
#
# COMPACT_ATOMS: atom_id res chain seq x y z
N ILE A 1 -19.54 -31.96 -0.17
CA ILE A 1 -18.57 -32.02 -1.29
C ILE A 1 -17.19 -31.91 -0.68
N ASP A 2 -16.31 -32.82 -1.08
CA ASP A 2 -14.90 -32.80 -0.70
C ASP A 2 -14.03 -32.17 -1.78
N ILE A 3 -12.89 -31.65 -1.36
CA ILE A 3 -11.94 -30.94 -2.23
C ILE A 3 -10.64 -31.76 -2.26
N GLY A 4 -10.28 -32.26 -3.43
CA GLY A 4 -8.97 -32.89 -3.64
C GLY A 4 -7.98 -31.89 -4.22
N VAL A 5 -6.81 -31.78 -3.56
CA VAL A 5 -5.71 -30.90 -3.98
C VAL A 5 -4.55 -31.74 -4.44
N LYS A 6 -3.97 -31.40 -5.60
CA LYS A 6 -2.76 -32.00 -6.14
C LYS A 6 -1.87 -30.91 -6.73
N GLU A 7 -0.60 -30.93 -6.37
CA GLU A 7 0.40 -29.98 -6.88
C GLU A 7 -0.03 -28.50 -6.70
N GLY A 8 -0.59 -28.18 -5.51
CA GLY A 8 -1.04 -26.82 -5.18
C GLY A 8 -2.32 -26.35 -5.88
N LYS A 9 -3.02 -27.24 -6.60
CA LYS A 9 -4.24 -26.91 -7.34
C LYS A 9 -5.40 -27.78 -6.92
N VAL A 10 -6.63 -27.21 -6.98
CA VAL A 10 -7.85 -28.00 -6.85
C VAL A 10 -7.95 -28.94 -8.05
N ALA A 11 -7.82 -30.23 -7.80
CA ALA A 11 -7.82 -31.27 -8.84
C ALA A 11 -9.18 -31.93 -8.99
N VAL A 12 -9.98 -32.01 -7.91
CA VAL A 12 -11.30 -32.64 -7.92
C VAL A 12 -12.22 -32.02 -6.87
N LEU A 13 -13.49 -31.91 -7.21
CA LEU A 13 -14.61 -31.60 -6.33
C LEU A 13 -15.65 -32.69 -6.48
N ALA A 14 -15.87 -33.52 -5.46
CA ALA A 14 -16.79 -34.63 -5.54
C ALA A 14 -17.37 -34.99 -4.16
N PRO A 15 -18.47 -35.78 -4.08
CA PRO A 15 -18.89 -36.43 -2.86
C PRO A 15 -17.80 -37.40 -2.34
N GLU A 16 -17.83 -37.68 -1.03
CA GLU A 16 -16.81 -38.47 -0.34
C GLU A 16 -16.58 -39.85 -1.01
N ASP A 17 -17.67 -40.53 -1.40
CA ASP A 17 -17.66 -41.87 -2.04
C ASP A 17 -17.07 -41.86 -3.47
N MET A 18 -16.93 -40.70 -4.07
CA MET A 18 -16.35 -40.53 -5.42
C MET A 18 -14.92 -39.92 -5.40
N MET A 19 -14.38 -39.67 -4.21
CA MET A 19 -13.03 -39.11 -4.08
C MET A 19 -11.96 -40.18 -4.35
N PRO A 20 -10.90 -39.85 -5.10
CA PRO A 20 -9.74 -40.74 -5.23
C PRO A 20 -9.00 -40.86 -3.89
N SER A 21 -8.18 -41.88 -3.75
CA SER A 21 -7.32 -42.03 -2.57
C SER A 21 -6.39 -40.82 -2.42
N ALA A 22 -6.29 -40.34 -1.19
CA ALA A 22 -5.43 -39.22 -0.84
C ALA A 22 -4.26 -39.65 0.06
N LYS A 23 -3.15 -38.94 -0.01
CA LYS A 23 -1.97 -39.12 0.84
C LYS A 23 -2.24 -38.62 2.27
N GLU A 24 -3.06 -37.59 2.39
CA GLU A 24 -3.47 -36.97 3.63
C GLU A 24 -4.95 -36.55 3.52
N ILE A 25 -5.69 -36.69 4.60
CA ILE A 25 -7.12 -36.31 4.68
C ILE A 25 -7.27 -35.37 5.86
N ILE A 26 -7.74 -34.12 5.58
CA ILE A 26 -8.10 -33.15 6.60
C ILE A 26 -9.61 -33.13 6.76
N ASN A 27 -10.09 -33.46 7.95
CA ASN A 27 -11.52 -33.44 8.26
C ASN A 27 -11.97 -32.00 8.52
N ALA A 28 -12.64 -31.38 7.55
CA ALA A 28 -13.19 -30.04 7.65
C ALA A 28 -14.70 -30.02 8.02
N LYS A 29 -15.26 -31.10 8.53
CA LYS A 29 -16.69 -31.19 8.84
C LYS A 29 -17.10 -30.12 9.84
N GLY A 30 -18.13 -29.33 9.48
CA GLY A 30 -18.62 -28.21 10.28
C GLY A 30 -17.84 -26.89 10.09
N HIS A 31 -16.88 -26.87 9.20
CA HIS A 31 -16.12 -25.65 8.83
C HIS A 31 -16.39 -25.23 7.38
N PHE A 32 -16.18 -23.96 7.11
CA PHE A 32 -16.10 -23.45 5.74
C PHE A 32 -14.67 -23.61 5.21
N ILE A 33 -14.55 -24.02 3.96
CA ILE A 33 -13.28 -24.01 3.23
C ILE A 33 -13.36 -22.86 2.25
N LEU A 34 -12.47 -21.91 2.40
CA LEU A 34 -12.39 -20.69 1.58
C LEU A 34 -11.01 -20.61 0.90
N PRO A 35 -10.90 -19.94 -0.25
CA PRO A 35 -9.59 -19.53 -0.76
C PRO A 35 -8.86 -18.70 0.28
N GLY A 36 -7.53 -18.73 0.25
CA GLY A 36 -6.71 -17.83 1.06
C GLY A 36 -7.03 -16.37 0.76
N ILE A 37 -7.03 -15.56 1.81
CA ILE A 37 -7.31 -14.12 1.70
C ILE A 37 -6.13 -13.45 1.01
N VAL A 38 -6.43 -12.55 0.08
CA VAL A 38 -5.47 -11.59 -0.48
C VAL A 38 -5.71 -10.25 0.21
N ASP A 39 -4.76 -9.83 1.03
CA ASP A 39 -4.76 -8.49 1.62
C ASP A 39 -3.93 -7.58 0.73
N SER A 40 -4.58 -6.59 0.13
CA SER A 40 -3.95 -5.71 -0.87
C SER A 40 -3.28 -4.47 -0.29
N GLU A 41 -3.39 -4.23 1.03
CA GLU A 41 -2.94 -2.96 1.60
C GLU A 41 -2.30 -3.11 2.99
N ALA A 42 -1.06 -3.58 3.00
CA ALA A 42 -0.26 -3.69 4.21
C ALA A 42 0.93 -2.71 4.19
N HIS A 43 1.32 -2.24 5.38
CA HIS A 43 2.35 -1.22 5.55
C HIS A 43 3.47 -1.65 6.52
N PRO A 44 4.16 -2.78 6.29
CA PRO A 44 5.29 -3.15 7.15
C PRO A 44 6.44 -2.14 7.04
N GLY A 45 7.22 -2.01 8.09
CA GLY A 45 8.36 -1.10 8.16
C GLY A 45 8.02 0.36 8.51
N CYS A 46 6.77 0.66 8.91
CA CYS A 46 6.38 2.03 9.29
C CYS A 46 7.02 2.49 10.60
N TYR A 47 7.08 1.63 11.60
CA TYR A 47 7.46 1.99 12.97
C TYR A 47 8.67 1.25 13.49
N VAL A 48 9.00 0.13 12.88
CA VAL A 48 10.15 -0.72 13.17
C VAL A 48 10.83 -1.11 11.87
N PRO A 49 12.05 -1.69 11.89
CA PRO A 49 12.73 -2.12 10.67
C PRO A 49 11.85 -3.04 9.81
N PHE A 50 11.93 -2.88 8.50
CA PHE A 50 11.13 -3.63 7.52
C PHE A 50 11.23 -5.15 7.69
N GLU A 51 12.45 -5.66 7.89
CA GLU A 51 12.70 -7.09 8.12
C GLU A 51 11.95 -7.62 9.36
N TYR A 52 11.97 -6.87 10.46
CA TYR A 52 11.28 -7.27 11.70
C TYR A 52 9.76 -7.30 11.52
N ASP A 53 9.19 -6.26 10.90
CA ASP A 53 7.75 -6.20 10.60
C ASP A 53 7.35 -7.31 9.63
N MET A 54 8.12 -7.53 8.57
CA MET A 54 7.85 -8.60 7.62
C MET A 54 7.78 -9.97 8.30
N LEU A 55 8.71 -10.26 9.21
CA LEU A 55 8.71 -11.52 9.95
C LEU A 55 7.49 -11.68 10.85
N THR A 56 7.18 -10.66 11.66
CA THR A 56 6.13 -10.75 12.69
C THR A 56 4.73 -10.62 12.11
N GLU A 57 4.52 -9.65 11.23
CA GLU A 57 3.21 -9.34 10.67
C GLU A 57 2.80 -10.36 9.59
N SER A 58 3.74 -10.87 8.78
CA SER A 58 3.41 -11.94 7.83
C SER A 58 3.01 -13.24 8.54
N LYS A 59 3.60 -13.51 9.72
CA LYS A 59 3.18 -14.63 10.57
C LYS A 59 1.77 -14.43 11.11
N ALA A 60 1.43 -13.24 11.58
CA ALA A 60 0.09 -12.90 12.02
C ALA A 60 -0.93 -13.00 10.88
N ALA A 61 -0.57 -12.52 9.69
CA ALA A 61 -1.36 -12.65 8.47
C ALA A 61 -1.64 -14.11 8.12
N ALA A 62 -0.62 -14.99 8.13
CA ALA A 62 -0.78 -16.42 7.90
C ALA A 62 -1.73 -17.06 8.91
N CYS A 63 -1.61 -16.72 10.19
CA CYS A 63 -2.51 -17.22 11.25
C CYS A 63 -3.96 -16.76 11.07
N ALA A 64 -4.19 -15.61 10.40
CA ALA A 64 -5.52 -15.09 10.08
C ALA A 64 -6.08 -15.63 8.75
N GLY A 65 -5.34 -16.47 8.02
CA GLY A 65 -5.78 -17.04 6.74
C GLY A 65 -5.45 -16.18 5.51
N ILE A 66 -4.63 -15.15 5.68
CA ILE A 66 -4.07 -14.39 4.56
C ILE A 66 -2.95 -15.24 3.95
N THR A 67 -3.00 -15.44 2.64
CA THR A 67 -2.01 -16.22 1.90
C THR A 67 -1.19 -15.38 0.93
N THR A 68 -1.68 -14.19 0.60
CA THR A 68 -1.00 -13.24 -0.28
C THR A 68 -1.13 -11.83 0.29
N TRP A 69 -0.01 -11.12 0.34
CA TRP A 69 0.07 -9.83 1.00
C TRP A 69 0.59 -8.74 0.05
N GLY A 70 -0.22 -7.71 -0.17
CA GLY A 70 0.16 -6.51 -0.93
C GLY A 70 0.86 -5.50 -0.05
N ILE A 71 2.17 -5.34 -0.25
CA ILE A 71 3.01 -4.47 0.57
C ILE A 71 3.12 -3.11 -0.10
N GLN A 72 2.57 -2.09 0.54
CA GLN A 72 2.68 -0.71 0.10
C GLN A 72 3.87 -0.03 0.80
N ALA A 73 4.91 0.27 0.07
CA ALA A 73 6.10 0.85 0.63
C ALA A 73 6.72 1.94 -0.26
N PRO A 74 7.13 3.08 0.32
CA PRO A 74 8.05 4.00 -0.32
C PRO A 74 9.47 3.45 -0.28
N THR A 75 10.37 4.00 -1.09
CA THR A 75 11.78 3.60 -1.12
C THR A 75 12.46 3.67 0.25
N THR A 76 12.05 4.63 1.07
CA THR A 76 12.56 4.85 2.42
C THR A 76 12.28 3.69 3.39
N ARG A 77 11.26 2.86 3.13
CA ARG A 77 10.96 1.66 3.95
C ARG A 77 11.68 0.42 3.47
N LEU A 78 11.88 0.30 2.17
CA LEU A 78 12.60 -0.85 1.58
C LEU A 78 14.11 -0.78 1.83
N GLY A 79 14.60 0.37 2.31
CA GLY A 79 15.99 0.54 2.72
C GLY A 79 16.27 -0.05 4.11
N THR A 80 17.53 0.10 4.55
CA THR A 80 18.02 -0.45 5.83
C THR A 80 17.60 0.36 7.06
N LYS A 81 17.03 1.56 6.87
CA LYS A 81 16.63 2.44 7.98
C LYS A 81 15.14 2.34 8.24
N PRO A 82 14.69 2.32 9.51
CA PRO A 82 13.28 2.49 9.83
C PRO A 82 12.75 3.82 9.28
N PHE A 83 11.52 3.85 8.82
CA PHE A 83 10.91 5.06 8.25
C PHE A 83 11.00 6.28 9.17
N LYS A 84 10.85 6.08 10.48
CA LYS A 84 10.99 7.16 11.49
C LYS A 84 12.38 7.80 11.58
N GLU A 85 13.40 7.16 11.02
CA GLU A 85 14.78 7.66 10.99
C GLU A 85 15.13 8.33 9.66
N VAL A 86 14.21 8.30 8.71
CA VAL A 86 14.33 8.97 7.42
C VAL A 86 14.00 10.45 7.61
N VAL A 87 14.94 11.32 7.30
CA VAL A 87 14.83 12.76 7.53
C VAL A 87 14.99 13.50 6.21
N GLY A 88 13.85 13.79 5.56
CA GLY A 88 13.80 14.71 4.42
C GLY A 88 13.76 14.06 3.02
N LYS A 89 13.52 14.91 2.01
CA LYS A 89 13.38 14.50 0.59
C LYS A 89 14.63 13.88 -0.01
N SER A 90 15.81 14.16 0.54
CA SER A 90 17.08 13.62 0.06
C SER A 90 17.20 12.10 0.23
N ASP A 91 16.31 11.50 1.01
CA ASP A 91 16.28 10.05 1.23
C ASP A 91 15.31 9.32 0.26
N VAL A 92 14.52 10.06 -0.51
CA VAL A 92 13.70 9.49 -1.60
C VAL A 92 14.61 9.24 -2.80
N VAL A 93 14.72 7.98 -3.17
CA VAL A 93 15.59 7.50 -4.25
C VAL A 93 14.77 6.69 -5.27
N SER A 94 15.39 6.28 -6.36
CA SER A 94 14.80 5.31 -7.29
C SER A 94 14.57 3.95 -6.60
N PHE A 95 13.47 3.27 -6.94
CA PHE A 95 13.22 1.90 -6.48
C PHE A 95 14.27 0.90 -7.01
N ASN A 96 14.96 1.22 -8.10
CA ASN A 96 16.09 0.43 -8.58
C ASN A 96 17.18 0.25 -7.52
N GLN A 97 17.31 1.19 -6.58
CA GLN A 97 18.31 1.13 -5.51
C GLN A 97 17.85 0.32 -4.31
N THR A 98 16.56 0.25 -4.05
CA THR A 98 16.01 -0.37 -2.82
C THR A 98 15.29 -1.68 -3.06
N PHE A 99 14.83 -1.94 -4.29
CA PHE A 99 14.14 -3.18 -4.64
C PHE A 99 14.93 -4.46 -4.31
N PRO A 100 16.23 -4.57 -4.62
CA PRO A 100 16.96 -5.80 -4.31
C PRO A 100 16.92 -6.13 -2.81
N SER A 101 17.17 -5.15 -1.95
CA SER A 101 17.15 -5.34 -0.50
C SER A 101 15.74 -5.67 0.02
N GLY A 102 14.71 -4.97 -0.47
CA GLY A 102 13.32 -5.25 -0.08
C GLY A 102 12.85 -6.64 -0.50
N ARG A 103 13.15 -7.05 -1.73
CA ARG A 103 12.85 -8.39 -2.25
C ARG A 103 13.55 -9.48 -1.43
N ASP A 104 14.82 -9.30 -1.11
CA ASP A 104 15.61 -10.29 -0.36
C ASP A 104 15.04 -10.47 1.04
N VAL A 105 14.68 -9.40 1.75
CA VAL A 105 13.99 -9.47 3.04
C VAL A 105 12.65 -10.23 2.92
N ILE A 106 11.83 -9.91 1.92
CA ILE A 106 10.55 -10.62 1.72
C ILE A 106 10.78 -12.12 1.54
N ASN A 107 11.73 -12.49 0.67
CA ASN A 107 12.02 -13.88 0.39
C ASN A 107 12.58 -14.65 1.60
N ASP A 108 13.33 -13.97 2.45
CA ASP A 108 14.01 -14.61 3.59
C ASP A 108 13.08 -14.82 4.78
N VAL A 109 12.14 -13.90 5.04
CA VAL A 109 11.41 -13.91 6.31
C VAL A 109 9.89 -13.96 6.19
N SER A 110 9.29 -13.75 5.00
CA SER A 110 7.83 -13.76 4.86
C SER A 110 7.26 -15.17 5.01
N HIS A 111 6.16 -15.28 5.75
CA HIS A 111 5.39 -16.52 5.93
C HIS A 111 4.29 -16.71 4.89
N VAL A 112 4.04 -15.71 4.06
CA VAL A 112 3.01 -15.70 3.02
C VAL A 112 3.60 -15.13 1.73
N ASP A 113 2.97 -15.42 0.60
CA ASP A 113 3.33 -14.78 -0.65
C ASP A 113 3.13 -13.26 -0.54
N ALA A 114 4.01 -12.50 -1.18
CA ALA A 114 3.92 -11.04 -1.15
C ALA A 114 4.18 -10.44 -2.52
N TYR A 115 3.54 -9.30 -2.80
CA TYR A 115 3.87 -8.43 -3.91
C TYR A 115 4.06 -6.99 -3.44
N LEU A 116 4.85 -6.23 -4.17
CA LEU A 116 5.12 -4.83 -3.85
C LEU A 116 4.17 -3.91 -4.61
N THR A 117 3.66 -2.92 -3.90
CA THR A 117 3.03 -1.73 -4.45
C THR A 117 3.95 -0.55 -4.13
N TYR A 118 4.51 0.09 -5.16
CA TYR A 118 5.41 1.21 -4.96
C TYR A 118 4.66 2.48 -4.61
N MET A 119 4.96 3.05 -3.45
CA MET A 119 4.48 4.39 -3.07
C MET A 119 5.36 5.44 -3.72
N LEU A 120 4.86 6.05 -4.78
CA LEU A 120 5.59 7.05 -5.55
C LEU A 120 5.50 8.41 -4.86
N GLU A 121 6.61 9.15 -4.87
CA GLU A 121 6.78 10.40 -4.15
C GLU A 121 7.32 11.53 -5.03
N THR A 122 7.80 11.22 -6.25
CA THR A 122 8.39 12.20 -7.17
C THR A 122 8.05 11.90 -8.63
N ASP A 123 8.20 12.92 -9.48
CA ASP A 123 8.04 12.80 -10.94
C ASP A 123 9.10 11.89 -11.56
N GLU A 124 10.31 11.88 -11.00
CA GLU A 124 11.37 10.98 -11.45
C GLU A 124 10.96 9.53 -11.27
N GLN A 125 10.44 9.17 -10.08
CA GLN A 125 9.92 7.81 -9.83
C GLN A 125 8.74 7.48 -10.74
N ALA A 126 7.86 8.43 -11.04
CA ALA A 126 6.75 8.24 -11.97
C ALA A 126 7.26 7.93 -13.39
N ASN A 127 8.30 8.60 -13.85
CA ASN A 127 8.91 8.34 -15.16
C ASN A 127 9.64 6.98 -15.24
N GLU A 128 10.03 6.40 -14.11
CA GLU A 128 10.67 5.08 -14.04
C GLU A 128 9.65 3.92 -14.01
N ILE A 129 8.34 4.17 -13.99
CA ILE A 129 7.28 3.14 -13.97
C ILE A 129 7.47 2.05 -15.02
N PRO A 130 7.76 2.35 -16.31
CA PRO A 130 7.98 1.31 -17.31
C PRO A 130 9.15 0.39 -16.95
N GLN A 131 10.24 0.94 -16.42
CA GLN A 131 11.40 0.17 -15.98
C GLN A 131 11.07 -0.70 -14.76
N TYR A 132 10.33 -0.19 -13.78
CA TYR A 132 9.90 -0.98 -12.61
C TYR A 132 9.03 -2.16 -13.01
N ALA A 133 8.15 -1.97 -13.99
CA ALA A 133 7.32 -3.06 -14.50
C ALA A 133 8.17 -4.13 -15.22
N GLU A 134 9.13 -3.73 -16.04
CA GLU A 134 9.98 -4.63 -16.82
C GLU A 134 11.00 -5.37 -15.94
N GLU A 135 11.72 -4.65 -15.07
CA GLU A 135 12.85 -5.21 -14.33
C GLU A 135 12.46 -5.80 -12.97
N HIS A 136 11.47 -5.22 -12.30
CA HIS A 136 11.03 -5.67 -10.98
C HIS A 136 9.73 -6.48 -11.02
N GLY A 137 8.99 -6.47 -12.14
CA GLY A 137 7.67 -7.08 -12.24
C GLY A 137 6.60 -6.34 -11.43
N VAL A 138 6.85 -5.09 -11.01
CA VAL A 138 5.93 -4.30 -10.20
C VAL A 138 5.02 -3.48 -11.11
N THR A 139 3.71 -3.73 -11.00
CA THR A 139 2.68 -3.07 -11.81
C THR A 139 1.63 -2.34 -10.96
N SER A 140 1.84 -2.30 -9.65
CA SER A 140 0.95 -1.67 -8.67
C SER A 140 1.65 -0.47 -8.04
N TYR A 141 1.00 0.69 -8.09
CA TYR A 141 1.55 1.97 -7.65
C TYR A 141 0.59 2.69 -6.73
N LYS A 142 1.12 3.32 -5.67
CA LYS A 142 0.33 4.05 -4.68
C LYS A 142 0.71 5.51 -4.64
N LEU A 143 -0.29 6.38 -4.59
CA LEU A 143 -0.17 7.80 -4.33
C LEU A 143 -0.86 8.14 -3.00
N TYR A 144 -0.11 8.76 -2.10
CA TYR A 144 -0.59 9.10 -0.76
C TYR A 144 -0.82 10.61 -0.67
N LEU A 145 -2.01 11.06 -1.06
CA LEU A 145 -2.32 12.49 -1.19
C LEU A 145 -2.40 13.24 0.15
N GLN A 146 -2.53 12.51 1.26
CA GLN A 146 -2.48 13.10 2.59
C GLN A 146 -1.18 13.86 2.85
N THR A 147 -0.09 13.53 2.15
CA THR A 147 1.22 14.16 2.30
C THR A 147 1.49 15.26 1.27
N ARG A 148 0.56 15.50 0.35
CA ARG A 148 0.69 16.36 -0.82
C ARG A 148 1.16 17.78 -0.54
N SER A 149 0.70 18.39 0.54
CA SER A 149 0.84 19.83 0.77
C SER A 149 1.69 20.19 1.98
N MET A 150 2.73 19.42 2.28
CA MET A 150 3.60 19.74 3.41
C MET A 150 4.60 20.89 3.14
N LYS A 151 4.42 21.60 2.02
CA LYS A 151 5.14 22.84 1.71
C LYS A 151 4.80 23.88 2.80
N GLY A 152 5.73 24.13 3.71
CA GLY A 152 5.59 25.14 4.76
C GLY A 152 5.11 24.62 6.13
N MET A 153 4.97 23.30 6.33
CA MET A 153 4.60 22.72 7.65
C MET A 153 5.81 22.16 8.41
N ALA A 154 7.02 22.45 7.97
CA ALA A 154 8.25 21.92 8.58
C ALA A 154 8.49 22.41 10.04
N ASP A 155 7.79 23.43 10.48
CA ASP A 155 8.03 24.08 11.76
C ASP A 155 6.95 23.82 12.83
N ASP A 156 5.95 22.97 12.55
CA ASP A 156 4.95 22.65 13.55
C ASP A 156 5.39 21.45 14.39
N ASP A 157 6.12 21.76 15.46
CA ASP A 157 6.82 20.84 16.38
C ASP A 157 5.87 19.91 17.17
N ASP A 158 4.54 20.09 17.01
CA ASP A 158 3.52 19.45 17.86
C ASP A 158 2.87 18.20 17.22
N THR A 159 3.36 17.76 16.07
CA THR A 159 2.76 16.60 15.39
C THR A 159 3.65 15.37 15.47
N ASN A 160 3.23 14.41 16.29
CA ASN A 160 3.86 13.08 16.43
C ASN A 160 3.73 12.18 15.18
N TRP A 161 3.24 12.70 14.08
CA TRP A 161 3.10 11.91 12.85
C TRP A 161 4.45 11.84 12.11
N PRO A 162 4.98 10.64 11.84
CA PRO A 162 6.33 10.48 11.26
C PRO A 162 6.55 11.24 9.95
N SER A 163 5.56 11.31 9.07
CA SER A 163 5.65 12.04 7.80
C SER A 163 5.75 13.55 7.97
N ARG A 164 5.20 14.11 9.04
CA ARG A 164 5.33 15.54 9.35
C ARG A 164 6.71 15.90 9.90
N ARG A 165 7.29 15.02 10.74
CA ARG A 165 8.65 15.22 11.27
C ARG A 165 9.73 15.14 10.20
N ALA A 166 9.51 14.37 9.17
CA ALA A 166 10.52 14.11 8.14
C ALA A 166 10.58 15.18 7.05
N GLY A 167 9.74 16.22 7.11
CA GLY A 167 9.67 17.17 5.99
C GLY A 167 9.31 16.48 4.67
N LEU A 168 8.72 15.30 4.74
CA LEU A 168 8.27 14.47 3.63
C LEU A 168 6.97 15.04 3.02
N GLY A 169 6.93 16.32 2.79
CA GLY A 169 6.10 16.87 1.77
C GLY A 169 6.58 16.27 0.46
N THR A 170 5.95 15.21 0.03
CA THR A 170 6.37 14.41 -1.12
C THR A 170 6.35 15.20 -2.41
N GLY A 171 5.82 16.40 -2.42
CA GLY A 171 5.73 17.19 -3.63
C GLY A 171 4.76 16.62 -4.66
N ILE A 172 4.00 15.59 -4.32
CA ILE A 172 2.94 15.06 -5.18
C ILE A 172 1.90 16.16 -5.38
N ASP A 173 1.71 16.57 -6.62
CA ASP A 173 0.68 17.48 -7.06
C ASP A 173 -0.20 16.83 -8.14
N ASP A 174 -1.15 17.56 -8.70
CA ASP A 174 -2.02 17.03 -9.77
C ASP A 174 -1.22 16.61 -11.00
N GLY A 175 -0.07 17.26 -11.26
CA GLY A 175 0.82 16.90 -12.35
C GLY A 175 1.45 15.53 -12.14
N THR A 176 2.00 15.27 -10.94
CA THR A 176 2.54 13.95 -10.57
C THR A 176 1.47 12.87 -10.63
N VAL A 177 0.26 13.16 -10.09
CA VAL A 177 -0.85 12.19 -10.16
C VAL A 177 -1.21 11.84 -11.59
N PHE A 178 -1.33 12.86 -12.47
CA PHE A 178 -1.64 12.64 -13.87
C PHE A 178 -0.54 11.86 -14.58
N LEU A 179 0.73 12.20 -14.34
CA LEU A 179 1.89 11.50 -14.91
C LEU A 179 1.89 10.02 -14.53
N VAL A 180 1.64 9.69 -13.26
CA VAL A 180 1.54 8.29 -12.80
C VAL A 180 0.39 7.56 -13.51
N MET A 181 -0.80 8.19 -13.59
CA MET A 181 -1.94 7.61 -14.29
C MET A 181 -1.62 7.36 -15.77
N GLU A 182 -0.96 8.30 -16.44
CA GLU A 182 -0.57 8.18 -17.84
C GLU A 182 0.44 7.03 -18.04
N GLN A 183 1.48 6.94 -17.21
CA GLN A 183 2.46 5.87 -17.29
C GLN A 183 1.84 4.49 -17.05
N VAL A 184 0.97 4.37 -16.04
CA VAL A 184 0.28 3.11 -15.76
C VAL A 184 -0.73 2.74 -16.84
N ALA A 185 -1.43 3.73 -17.42
CA ALA A 185 -2.31 3.49 -18.56
C ALA A 185 -1.54 2.94 -19.78
N HIS A 186 -0.33 3.42 -20.03
CA HIS A 186 0.56 2.89 -21.08
C HIS A 186 1.04 1.46 -20.82
N LEU A 187 1.21 1.05 -19.56
CA LEU A 187 1.51 -0.35 -19.22
C LEU A 187 0.33 -1.27 -19.60
N GLY A 188 -0.90 -0.78 -19.49
CA GLY A 188 -2.08 -1.60 -19.62
C GLY A 188 -2.22 -2.63 -18.49
N TYR A 189 -3.08 -3.65 -18.69
CA TYR A 189 -3.27 -4.71 -17.71
C TYR A 189 -1.96 -5.49 -17.47
N PRO A 190 -1.55 -5.75 -16.19
CA PRO A 190 -2.28 -5.55 -14.94
C PRO A 190 -1.91 -4.26 -14.18
N GLY A 191 -1.52 -3.19 -14.85
CA GLY A 191 -1.18 -1.91 -14.23
C GLY A 191 -2.34 -1.35 -13.41
N ILE A 192 -2.07 -0.87 -12.19
CA ILE A 192 -3.07 -0.28 -11.30
C ILE A 192 -2.48 0.87 -10.47
N VAL A 193 -3.28 1.91 -10.29
CA VAL A 193 -2.97 3.03 -9.39
C VAL A 193 -3.91 3.02 -8.20
N HIS A 194 -3.34 3.01 -6.99
CA HIS A 194 -4.05 3.18 -5.74
C HIS A 194 -3.90 4.62 -5.27
N ILE A 195 -4.98 5.27 -4.91
CA ILE A 195 -4.94 6.64 -4.39
C ILE A 195 -5.55 6.68 -2.99
N HIS A 196 -4.81 7.24 -2.03
CA HIS A 196 -5.35 7.63 -0.74
C HIS A 196 -5.89 9.06 -0.88
N PRO A 197 -7.21 9.26 -0.95
CA PRO A 197 -7.77 10.47 -1.51
C PRO A 197 -8.07 11.57 -0.47
N GLU A 198 -7.59 11.46 0.76
CA GLU A 198 -7.85 12.46 1.81
C GLU A 198 -7.26 13.82 1.42
N ASN A 199 -8.11 14.87 1.41
CA ASN A 199 -7.66 16.22 1.14
C ASN A 199 -7.11 16.88 2.41
N TRP A 200 -5.80 16.73 2.62
CA TRP A 200 -5.12 17.29 3.79
C TRP A 200 -5.14 18.82 3.83
N GLU A 201 -5.14 19.49 2.69
CA GLU A 201 -5.17 20.95 2.63
C GLU A 201 -6.43 21.53 3.27
N ILE A 202 -7.55 20.82 3.15
CA ILE A 202 -8.80 21.19 3.82
C ILE A 202 -8.81 20.65 5.26
N ALA A 203 -8.40 19.40 5.47
CA ALA A 203 -8.38 18.77 6.80
C ALA A 203 -7.61 19.60 7.83
N ARG A 204 -6.46 20.18 7.47
CA ARG A 204 -5.69 21.06 8.36
C ARG A 204 -6.48 22.30 8.85
N ILE A 205 -7.41 22.79 8.03
CA ILE A 205 -8.26 23.94 8.43
C ILE A 205 -9.28 23.50 9.49
N PHE A 206 -9.88 22.32 9.30
CA PHE A 206 -10.79 21.75 10.31
C PHE A 206 -10.03 21.44 11.60
N GLU A 207 -8.85 20.83 11.49
CA GLU A 207 -7.99 20.56 12.65
C GLU A 207 -7.69 21.84 13.44
N ALA A 208 -7.26 22.90 12.77
CA ALA A 208 -6.99 24.18 13.41
C ALA A 208 -8.23 24.76 14.14
N ARG A 209 -9.41 24.64 13.52
CA ARG A 209 -10.68 25.11 14.13
C ARG A 209 -11.04 24.27 15.36
N LEU A 210 -10.90 22.96 15.30
CA LEU A 210 -11.17 22.06 16.43
C LEU A 210 -10.23 22.35 17.61
N ARG A 211 -8.93 22.50 17.33
CA ARG A 211 -7.94 22.89 18.36
C ARG A 211 -8.29 24.25 18.98
N ALA A 212 -8.63 25.24 18.18
CA ALA A 212 -9.02 26.57 18.67
C ALA A 212 -10.29 26.55 19.54
N SER A 213 -11.21 25.60 19.31
CA SER A 213 -12.40 25.37 20.11
C SER A 213 -12.16 24.52 21.38
N GLY A 214 -10.91 24.07 21.61
CA GLY A 214 -10.56 23.24 22.76
C GLY A 214 -10.99 21.76 22.62
N ARG A 215 -11.38 21.30 21.42
CA ARG A 215 -11.75 19.92 21.19
C ARG A 215 -10.51 19.03 21.14
N THR A 216 -10.44 18.04 22.04
CA THR A 216 -9.35 17.05 22.15
C THR A 216 -9.86 15.63 22.30
N ASP A 217 -11.17 15.44 22.18
CA ASP A 217 -11.82 14.12 22.25
C ASP A 217 -11.62 13.31 20.96
N PHE A 218 -11.88 12.00 21.02
CA PHE A 218 -11.75 11.13 19.85
C PHE A 218 -12.68 11.52 18.68
N GLY A 219 -13.86 12.12 18.97
CA GLY A 219 -14.75 12.63 17.94
C GLY A 219 -14.11 13.75 17.12
N ALA A 220 -13.24 14.57 17.73
CA ALA A 220 -12.51 15.60 17.00
C ALA A 220 -11.61 15.02 15.89
N TRP A 221 -11.12 13.79 16.04
CA TRP A 221 -10.35 13.12 15.00
C TRP A 221 -11.21 12.87 13.75
N THR A 222 -12.45 12.40 13.92
CA THR A 222 -13.40 12.20 12.82
C THR A 222 -13.84 13.54 12.21
N ASP A 223 -14.18 14.51 13.07
CA ASP A 223 -14.66 15.83 12.64
C ASP A 223 -13.60 16.64 11.88
N ARG A 224 -12.31 16.29 12.02
CA ARG A 224 -11.20 16.85 11.26
C ARG A 224 -11.29 16.54 9.76
N SER A 225 -11.82 15.38 9.40
CA SER A 225 -11.85 14.87 8.03
C SER A 225 -13.30 14.56 7.59
N PRO A 226 -14.14 15.58 7.38
CA PRO A 226 -15.49 15.38 6.88
C PRO A 226 -15.51 14.67 5.52
N ASP A 227 -16.51 13.85 5.26
CA ASP A 227 -16.66 12.97 4.08
C ASP A 227 -16.40 13.66 2.75
N PHE A 228 -16.75 14.95 2.63
CA PHE A 228 -16.57 15.67 1.37
C PHE A 228 -15.10 15.90 0.99
N LEU A 229 -14.15 15.76 1.91
CA LEU A 229 -12.73 15.88 1.62
C LEU A 229 -12.27 14.76 0.71
N GLU A 230 -12.64 13.52 1.04
CA GLU A 230 -12.35 12.37 0.20
C GLU A 230 -13.17 12.39 -1.08
N ALA A 231 -14.47 12.69 -0.96
CA ALA A 231 -15.38 12.76 -2.11
C ALA A 231 -14.91 13.76 -3.18
N GLN A 232 -14.28 14.86 -2.77
CA GLN A 232 -13.71 15.85 -3.68
C GLN A 232 -12.55 15.27 -4.48
N HIS A 233 -11.59 14.63 -3.83
CA HIS A 233 -10.44 13.99 -4.50
C HIS A 233 -10.86 12.78 -5.33
N ILE A 234 -11.78 11.93 -4.83
CA ILE A 234 -12.31 10.81 -5.60
C ILE A 234 -12.88 11.31 -6.94
N ARG A 235 -13.69 12.39 -6.91
CA ARG A 235 -14.25 12.96 -8.14
C ARG A 235 -13.17 13.52 -9.06
N ALA A 236 -12.21 14.27 -8.52
CA ALA A 236 -11.16 14.88 -9.31
C ALA A 236 -10.31 13.81 -10.02
N TYR A 237 -9.86 12.80 -9.28
CA TYR A 237 -8.95 11.79 -9.83
C TYR A 237 -9.67 10.73 -10.66
N SER A 238 -10.93 10.42 -10.38
CA SER A 238 -11.75 9.63 -11.31
C SER A 238 -11.98 10.36 -12.64
N TYR A 239 -12.10 11.69 -12.60
CA TYR A 239 -12.16 12.47 -13.83
C TYR A 239 -10.83 12.44 -14.59
N LEU A 240 -9.69 12.62 -13.90
CA LEU A 240 -8.37 12.55 -14.54
C LEU A 240 -8.10 11.17 -15.14
N ALA A 241 -8.43 10.09 -14.43
CA ALA A 241 -8.28 8.73 -14.94
C ALA A 241 -9.02 8.50 -16.26
N ASN A 242 -10.19 9.14 -16.44
CA ASN A 242 -10.92 9.07 -17.70
C ASN A 242 -10.31 9.92 -18.84
N GLN A 243 -9.29 10.74 -18.55
CA GLN A 243 -8.57 11.53 -19.56
C GLN A 243 -7.28 10.84 -20.01
N THR A 244 -6.83 9.80 -19.31
CA THR A 244 -5.63 9.05 -19.70
C THR A 244 -5.95 8.04 -20.81
N PRO A 245 -5.02 7.79 -21.74
CA PRO A 245 -5.21 6.76 -22.77
C PRO A 245 -5.16 5.37 -22.13
N GLY A 246 -6.27 4.65 -22.17
CA GLY A 246 -6.44 3.36 -21.49
C GLY A 246 -7.32 3.48 -20.25
N HIS A 247 -7.46 2.39 -19.51
CA HIS A 247 -8.19 2.37 -18.24
C HIS A 247 -7.18 2.19 -17.10
N VAL A 248 -7.21 3.12 -16.18
CA VAL A 248 -6.45 3.07 -14.92
C VAL A 248 -7.29 2.39 -13.84
#